data_ed3f56e140158dd4a6cc861b87908738
#
_entry.id   ed3f56e140158dd4a6cc861b87908738
#
_cell.length_a   1.000
_cell.length_b   1.000
_cell.length_c   1.000
_cell.angle_alpha   90.00
_cell.angle_beta   90.00
_cell.angle_gamma   90.00
#
_symmetry.space_group_name_H-M   'P 1'
#
loop_
_entity.id
_entity.type
_entity.pdbx_description
1 polymer ?
#
loop_
_entity_poly.entity_id
_entity_poly.type
_entity_poly.pdbx_seq_one_letter_code
_entity_poly.pdbx_strand_id
1 'polypeptide(L)'
;SGNLKIVGTATDSYFDSYLLQQVNGANPEEGDWQPIEGVSATPVNSSTLRQFATTTVADGIYSLRLRVTDKVGQITTVRRTITIDNTPPKVTLQSPTQNQVVSQTVGIMGVVSDANLEQVQVFFRRSGNWRSVTTVRGSTVSDRLAEWDTARLADGEYQLKLVATDGSGQPPTELTRTVIVDNTLPQAEIASPRNDDQVGQVVVLS
;
A
#
# COMPACT_ATOMS: atom_id res chain seq x y z
N SER A 1 4.49 7.55 -9.89
CA SER A 1 4.17 8.71 -9.05
C SER A 1 4.96 9.94 -9.49
N GLY A 2 4.40 11.09 -9.33
CA GLY A 2 5.08 12.37 -9.50
C GLY A 2 4.89 13.06 -10.85
N ASN A 3 4.92 12.33 -11.96
CA ASN A 3 4.74 12.91 -13.30
C ASN A 3 3.71 12.13 -14.11
N LEU A 4 2.49 12.66 -14.20
CA LEU A 4 1.46 12.12 -15.06
C LEU A 4 1.74 12.53 -16.51
N LYS A 5 1.97 11.53 -17.36
CA LYS A 5 2.09 11.75 -18.81
C LYS A 5 0.69 11.81 -19.42
N ILE A 6 0.30 12.97 -19.93
CA ILE A 6 -0.98 13.18 -20.61
C ILE A 6 -0.78 12.97 -22.11
N VAL A 7 -1.47 11.95 -22.65
CA VAL A 7 -1.36 11.54 -24.05
C VAL A 7 -2.66 11.86 -24.77
N GLY A 8 -2.57 12.34 -25.99
CA GLY A 8 -3.74 12.69 -26.78
C GLY A 8 -3.40 13.21 -28.17
N THR A 9 -4.43 13.78 -28.81
CA THR A 9 -4.32 14.39 -30.12
C THR A 9 -4.81 15.83 -30.07
N ALA A 10 -4.00 16.74 -30.57
CA ALA A 10 -4.30 18.16 -30.78
C ALA A 10 -3.77 18.54 -32.15
N THR A 11 -4.61 18.43 -33.17
CA THR A 11 -4.25 18.68 -34.59
C THR A 11 -5.46 19.12 -35.38
N ASP A 12 -5.20 19.87 -36.41
CA ASP A 12 -6.16 20.33 -37.44
C ASP A 12 -5.40 20.70 -38.70
N SER A 13 -6.07 20.76 -39.86
CA SER A 13 -5.49 21.23 -41.14
C SER A 13 -5.05 22.70 -41.10
N TYR A 14 -5.74 23.51 -40.32
CA TYR A 14 -5.42 24.90 -40.02
C TYR A 14 -5.13 25.13 -38.55
N PHE A 15 -4.43 24.20 -37.94
CA PHE A 15 -4.06 24.23 -36.53
C PHE A 15 -3.36 25.53 -36.16
N ASP A 16 -3.78 26.15 -35.04
CA ASP A 16 -3.12 27.28 -34.40
C ASP A 16 -2.41 26.86 -33.15
N SER A 17 -3.17 26.38 -32.16
CA SER A 17 -2.62 26.09 -30.86
C SER A 17 -3.45 25.11 -30.04
N TYR A 18 -2.85 24.57 -28.96
CA TYR A 18 -3.63 23.94 -27.91
C TYR A 18 -3.19 24.41 -26.52
N LEU A 19 -4.12 24.29 -25.58
CA LEU A 19 -3.91 24.57 -24.15
C LEU A 19 -4.45 23.41 -23.33
N LEU A 20 -3.60 22.86 -22.44
CA LEU A 20 -4.00 21.88 -21.45
C LEU A 20 -4.14 22.54 -20.08
N GLN A 21 -5.28 22.36 -19.45
CA GLN A 21 -5.62 22.99 -18.17
C GLN A 21 -6.07 21.93 -17.16
N GLN A 22 -5.96 22.27 -15.90
CA GLN A 22 -6.42 21.46 -14.78
C GLN A 22 -7.18 22.32 -13.77
N VAL A 23 -8.01 21.66 -12.95
CA VAL A 23 -8.68 22.27 -11.81
C VAL A 23 -9.02 21.19 -10.80
N ASN A 24 -8.99 21.54 -9.53
CA ASN A 24 -9.48 20.66 -8.46
C ASN A 24 -11.02 20.55 -8.53
N GLY A 25 -11.52 19.31 -8.43
CA GLY A 25 -12.95 19.00 -8.49
C GLY A 25 -13.40 18.38 -9.80
N ALA A 26 -14.58 17.73 -9.73
CA ALA A 26 -15.20 17.02 -10.88
C ALA A 26 -16.04 17.95 -11.75
N ASN A 27 -16.59 19.02 -11.20
CA ASN A 27 -17.53 19.93 -11.87
C ASN A 27 -17.08 21.40 -11.71
N PRO A 28 -15.97 21.81 -12.38
CA PRO A 28 -15.45 23.16 -12.27
C PRO A 28 -16.28 24.17 -13.05
N GLU A 29 -16.29 25.41 -12.59
CA GLU A 29 -16.77 26.55 -13.34
C GLU A 29 -15.77 27.00 -14.42
N GLU A 30 -16.19 27.84 -15.37
CA GLU A 30 -15.31 28.22 -16.49
C GLU A 30 -14.11 29.06 -16.05
N GLY A 31 -14.22 29.82 -14.98
CA GLY A 31 -13.15 30.66 -14.42
C GLY A 31 -12.08 29.96 -13.62
N ASP A 32 -12.30 28.68 -13.22
CA ASP A 32 -11.44 27.96 -12.27
C ASP A 32 -10.19 27.31 -12.92
N TRP A 33 -10.20 27.19 -14.24
CA TRP A 33 -9.20 26.42 -14.98
C TRP A 33 -7.82 27.07 -14.99
N GLN A 34 -6.83 26.32 -14.49
CA GLN A 34 -5.43 26.71 -14.47
C GLN A 34 -4.63 25.98 -15.54
N PRO A 35 -3.76 26.64 -16.29
CA PRO A 35 -2.91 25.98 -17.26
C PRO A 35 -1.91 25.05 -16.55
N ILE A 36 -1.70 23.86 -17.10
CA ILE A 36 -0.61 22.95 -16.66
C ILE A 36 0.72 23.53 -17.14
N GLU A 37 0.74 24.00 -18.37
CA GLU A 37 1.83 24.79 -18.98
C GLU A 37 1.20 25.81 -19.95
N GLY A 38 2.05 26.65 -20.55
CA GLY A 38 1.63 27.63 -21.53
C GLY A 38 1.02 26.99 -22.79
N VAL A 39 0.46 27.86 -23.66
CA VAL A 39 -0.08 27.50 -24.98
C VAL A 39 1.02 26.84 -25.83
N SER A 40 0.67 25.79 -26.58
CA SER A 40 1.57 25.12 -27.53
C SER A 40 1.06 25.34 -28.96
N ALA A 41 1.92 25.81 -29.86
CA ALA A 41 1.68 25.94 -31.27
C ALA A 41 2.14 24.74 -32.12
N THR A 42 2.61 23.66 -31.44
CA THR A 42 3.05 22.44 -32.13
C THR A 42 1.95 21.38 -32.08
N PRO A 43 1.41 20.95 -33.25
CA PRO A 43 0.38 19.93 -33.29
C PRO A 43 0.92 18.58 -32.77
N VAL A 44 0.06 17.79 -32.12
CA VAL A 44 0.37 16.51 -31.57
C VAL A 44 -0.65 15.48 -32.02
N ASN A 45 -0.20 14.32 -32.49
CA ASN A 45 -1.07 13.22 -32.88
C ASN A 45 -0.73 11.96 -32.09
N SER A 46 -1.68 11.49 -31.30
CA SER A 46 -1.58 10.25 -30.46
C SER A 46 -0.27 10.15 -29.66
N SER A 47 0.19 11.27 -29.14
CA SER A 47 1.47 11.37 -28.43
C SER A 47 1.36 12.20 -27.15
N THR A 48 2.47 12.49 -26.52
CA THR A 48 2.51 13.26 -25.26
C THR A 48 2.14 14.73 -25.55
N LEU A 49 1.04 15.17 -24.97
CA LEU A 49 0.64 16.57 -24.94
C LEU A 49 1.46 17.34 -23.91
N ARG A 50 1.48 16.85 -22.67
CA ARG A 50 2.20 17.45 -21.53
C ARG A 50 2.56 16.40 -20.47
N GLN A 51 3.48 16.78 -19.59
CA GLN A 51 3.70 16.11 -18.32
C GLN A 51 3.14 16.99 -17.20
N PHE A 52 2.38 16.39 -16.30
CA PHE A 52 1.80 17.08 -15.15
C PHE A 52 2.46 16.56 -13.87
N ALA A 53 3.16 17.43 -13.17
CA ALA A 53 3.81 17.11 -11.88
C ALA A 53 2.72 17.01 -10.79
N THR A 54 2.18 15.82 -10.56
CA THR A 54 1.08 15.60 -9.61
C THR A 54 1.48 15.88 -8.16
N THR A 55 2.76 15.75 -7.83
CA THR A 55 3.28 16.05 -6.48
C THR A 55 3.25 17.54 -6.10
N THR A 56 2.95 18.42 -7.05
CA THR A 56 2.80 19.87 -6.78
C THR A 56 1.38 20.27 -6.37
N VAL A 57 0.46 19.32 -6.39
CA VAL A 57 -0.95 19.55 -6.04
C VAL A 57 -1.40 18.57 -4.96
N ALA A 58 -2.45 18.94 -4.23
CA ALA A 58 -3.02 18.08 -3.20
C ALA A 58 -3.68 16.83 -3.80
N ASP A 59 -3.79 15.78 -2.99
CA ASP A 59 -4.57 14.60 -3.36
C ASP A 59 -6.04 14.96 -3.52
N GLY A 60 -6.72 14.28 -4.47
CA GLY A 60 -8.12 14.53 -4.73
C GLY A 60 -8.53 14.31 -6.18
N ILE A 61 -9.79 14.69 -6.46
CA ILE A 61 -10.36 14.62 -7.82
C ILE A 61 -9.97 15.89 -8.57
N TYR A 62 -9.47 15.70 -9.79
CA TYR A 62 -9.12 16.79 -10.71
C TYR A 62 -9.82 16.60 -12.04
N SER A 63 -10.22 17.72 -12.65
CA SER A 63 -10.64 17.76 -14.04
C SER A 63 -9.50 18.28 -14.92
N LEU A 64 -9.25 17.59 -16.01
CA LEU A 64 -8.35 18.01 -17.09
C LEU A 64 -9.16 18.51 -18.28
N ARG A 65 -8.70 19.58 -18.91
CA ARG A 65 -9.30 20.14 -20.11
C ARG A 65 -8.24 20.39 -21.18
N LEU A 66 -8.44 19.79 -22.35
CA LEU A 66 -7.71 20.14 -23.58
C LEU A 66 -8.57 21.05 -24.44
N ARG A 67 -8.05 22.22 -24.79
CA ARG A 67 -8.64 23.15 -25.77
C ARG A 67 -7.71 23.20 -26.98
N VAL A 68 -8.25 22.95 -28.15
CA VAL A 68 -7.53 23.06 -29.44
C VAL A 68 -8.17 24.17 -30.24
N THR A 69 -7.37 25.09 -30.74
CA THR A 69 -7.80 26.27 -31.49
C THR A 69 -7.23 26.21 -32.91
N ASP A 70 -8.02 26.52 -33.91
CA ASP A 70 -7.58 26.69 -35.28
C ASP A 70 -7.28 28.17 -35.64
N LYS A 71 -6.76 28.43 -36.85
CA LYS A 71 -6.38 29.76 -37.32
C LYS A 71 -7.54 30.72 -37.53
N VAL A 72 -8.79 30.23 -37.55
CA VAL A 72 -9.99 31.06 -37.65
C VAL A 72 -10.69 31.24 -36.30
N GLY A 73 -10.08 30.75 -35.23
CA GLY A 73 -10.55 30.94 -33.87
C GLY A 73 -11.61 29.92 -33.41
N GLN A 74 -11.84 28.83 -34.14
CA GLN A 74 -12.73 27.77 -33.68
C GLN A 74 -12.04 26.94 -32.62
N ILE A 75 -12.81 26.51 -31.61
CA ILE A 75 -12.28 25.81 -30.44
C ILE A 75 -12.98 24.47 -30.24
N THR A 76 -12.20 23.41 -30.18
CA THR A 76 -12.64 22.09 -29.71
C THR A 76 -12.15 21.86 -28.28
N THR A 77 -13.04 21.36 -27.42
CA THR A 77 -12.72 21.11 -25.99
C THR A 77 -13.05 19.69 -25.63
N VAL A 78 -12.09 19.03 -24.95
CA VAL A 78 -12.27 17.70 -24.38
C VAL A 78 -11.95 17.77 -22.88
N ARG A 79 -12.76 17.10 -22.04
CA ARG A 79 -12.58 17.04 -20.58
C ARG A 79 -12.42 15.59 -20.12
N ARG A 80 -11.63 15.38 -19.06
CA ARG A 80 -11.47 14.11 -18.35
C ARG A 80 -11.32 14.37 -16.86
N THR A 81 -11.89 13.50 -16.04
CA THR A 81 -11.69 13.51 -14.59
C THR A 81 -10.67 12.44 -14.23
N ILE A 82 -9.77 12.78 -13.31
CA ILE A 82 -8.74 11.89 -12.76
C ILE A 82 -8.74 12.00 -11.23
N THR A 83 -8.23 10.98 -10.57
CA THR A 83 -7.89 11.06 -9.14
C THR A 83 -6.38 11.16 -9.02
N ILE A 84 -5.92 12.15 -8.28
CA ILE A 84 -4.51 12.30 -7.88
C ILE A 84 -4.39 11.80 -6.46
N ASP A 85 -3.43 10.89 -6.24
CA ASP A 85 -3.06 10.35 -4.96
C ASP A 85 -1.54 10.22 -4.90
N ASN A 86 -0.93 11.04 -4.08
CA ASN A 86 0.51 11.09 -3.86
C ASN A 86 0.88 10.52 -2.49
N THR A 87 -0.12 10.08 -1.70
CA THR A 87 0.07 9.58 -0.34
C THR A 87 0.21 8.06 -0.36
N PRO A 88 1.32 7.48 0.10
CA PRO A 88 1.46 6.04 0.18
C PRO A 88 0.62 5.45 1.32
N PRO A 89 0.23 4.15 1.24
CA PRO A 89 -0.50 3.47 2.29
C PRO A 89 0.18 3.58 3.66
N LYS A 90 -0.61 3.81 4.71
CA LYS A 90 -0.16 3.78 6.10
C LYS A 90 -0.35 2.38 6.67
N VAL A 91 0.74 1.79 7.17
CA VAL A 91 0.77 0.43 7.72
C VAL A 91 1.14 0.46 9.20
N THR A 92 0.33 -0.19 10.04
CA THR A 92 0.65 -0.46 11.44
C THR A 92 0.45 -1.93 11.74
N LEU A 93 1.40 -2.55 12.46
CA LEU A 93 1.32 -3.92 12.92
C LEU A 93 1.31 -3.93 14.45
N GLN A 94 0.21 -4.38 15.04
CA GLN A 94 -0.03 -4.44 16.48
C GLN A 94 0.44 -5.77 17.07
N SER A 95 0.13 -6.89 16.37
CA SER A 95 0.53 -8.24 16.76
C SER A 95 0.90 -9.06 15.51
N PRO A 96 1.94 -9.91 15.61
CA PRO A 96 2.86 -10.08 16.72
C PRO A 96 3.76 -8.86 16.93
N THR A 97 4.23 -8.62 18.18
CA THR A 97 5.20 -7.58 18.49
C THR A 97 6.62 -8.02 18.11
N GLN A 98 7.58 -7.08 18.11
CA GLN A 98 8.98 -7.39 17.79
C GLN A 98 9.52 -8.45 18.76
N ASN A 99 10.10 -9.53 18.21
CA ASN A 99 10.66 -10.69 18.93
C ASN A 99 9.64 -11.45 19.81
N GLN A 100 8.34 -11.28 19.54
CA GLN A 100 7.32 -12.07 20.24
C GLN A 100 7.52 -13.55 19.95
N VAL A 101 7.46 -14.36 21.03
CA VAL A 101 7.43 -15.84 20.91
C VAL A 101 5.99 -16.25 20.62
N VAL A 102 5.81 -17.09 19.59
CA VAL A 102 4.51 -17.53 19.10
C VAL A 102 4.52 -19.01 18.77
N SER A 103 3.34 -19.64 18.81
CA SER A 103 3.14 -21.04 18.43
C SER A 103 1.78 -21.24 17.79
N GLN A 104 1.58 -22.38 17.15
CA GLN A 104 0.32 -22.81 16.57
C GLN A 104 -0.22 -21.79 15.51
N THR A 105 -1.44 -21.30 15.67
CA THR A 105 -2.04 -20.30 14.80
C THR A 105 -1.89 -18.91 15.39
N VAL A 106 -1.24 -18.02 14.65
CA VAL A 106 -0.92 -16.66 15.09
C VAL A 106 -1.81 -15.67 14.33
N GLY A 107 -2.60 -14.88 15.07
CA GLY A 107 -3.34 -13.76 14.51
C GLY A 107 -2.39 -12.59 14.20
N ILE A 108 -2.36 -12.16 12.95
CA ILE A 108 -1.64 -10.96 12.54
C ILE A 108 -2.62 -9.80 12.59
N MET A 109 -2.42 -8.91 13.58
CA MET A 109 -3.33 -7.80 13.87
C MET A 109 -2.69 -6.47 13.52
N GLY A 110 -3.46 -5.58 12.93
CA GLY A 110 -2.96 -4.26 12.54
C GLY A 110 -3.99 -3.44 11.77
N VAL A 111 -3.53 -2.31 11.27
CA VAL A 111 -4.34 -1.42 10.42
C VAL A 111 -3.52 -1.04 9.20
N VAL A 112 -4.12 -1.19 8.04
CA VAL A 112 -3.61 -0.67 6.78
C VAL A 112 -4.69 0.23 6.18
N SER A 113 -4.37 1.48 5.95
CA SER A 113 -5.31 2.48 5.45
C SER A 113 -4.70 3.35 4.36
N ASP A 114 -5.49 3.59 3.34
CA ASP A 114 -5.21 4.47 2.23
C ASP A 114 -6.50 4.78 1.49
N ALA A 115 -6.58 5.92 0.79
CA ALA A 115 -7.77 6.31 0.03
C ALA A 115 -8.00 5.39 -1.19
N ASN A 116 -6.93 4.87 -1.77
CA ASN A 116 -6.94 4.04 -2.98
C ASN A 116 -6.23 2.69 -2.77
N LEU A 117 -6.27 2.16 -1.53
CA LEU A 117 -5.65 0.88 -1.20
C LEU A 117 -6.13 -0.23 -2.15
N GLU A 118 -5.21 -0.85 -2.85
CA GLU A 118 -5.49 -1.95 -3.76
C GLU A 118 -5.43 -3.30 -3.04
N GLN A 119 -4.32 -3.53 -2.32
CA GLN A 119 -4.10 -4.80 -1.63
C GLN A 119 -3.12 -4.70 -0.46
N VAL A 120 -3.28 -5.64 0.47
CA VAL A 120 -2.34 -5.94 1.55
C VAL A 120 -1.88 -7.38 1.40
N GLN A 121 -0.59 -7.59 1.35
CA GLN A 121 0.02 -8.92 1.29
C GLN A 121 0.83 -9.17 2.56
N VAL A 122 0.71 -10.38 3.09
CA VAL A 122 1.46 -10.82 4.26
C VAL A 122 2.35 -11.98 3.86
N PHE A 123 3.63 -11.87 4.22
CA PHE A 123 4.65 -12.88 3.93
C PHE A 123 5.44 -13.22 5.18
N PHE A 124 6.02 -14.42 5.19
CA PHE A 124 7.02 -14.81 6.18
C PHE A 124 8.23 -15.49 5.54
N ARG A 125 9.35 -15.50 6.23
CA ARG A 125 10.53 -16.31 5.90
C ARG A 125 11.38 -16.60 7.14
N ARG A 126 12.08 -17.70 7.14
CA ARG A 126 13.20 -17.98 8.07
C ARG A 126 14.53 -17.56 7.44
N SER A 127 14.71 -17.98 6.17
CA SER A 127 15.83 -17.63 5.29
C SER A 127 15.37 -17.75 3.84
N GLY A 128 16.13 -17.19 2.90
CA GLY A 128 15.81 -17.30 1.48
C GLY A 128 14.55 -16.55 1.05
N ASN A 129 13.72 -17.20 0.26
CA ASN A 129 12.55 -16.58 -0.37
C ASN A 129 11.39 -16.36 0.60
N TRP A 130 10.65 -15.27 0.37
CA TRP A 130 9.40 -14.99 1.05
C TRP A 130 8.31 -15.99 0.66
N ARG A 131 7.55 -16.46 1.66
CA ARG A 131 6.35 -17.30 1.48
C ARG A 131 5.12 -16.48 1.81
N SER A 132 4.09 -16.55 0.98
CA SER A 132 2.83 -15.86 1.23
C SER A 132 2.04 -16.52 2.36
N VAL A 133 1.49 -15.68 3.24
CA VAL A 133 0.46 -16.07 4.21
C VAL A 133 -0.91 -15.79 3.59
N THR A 134 -1.13 -14.55 3.14
CA THR A 134 -2.39 -14.12 2.54
C THR A 134 -2.22 -12.88 1.66
N THR A 135 -3.26 -12.63 0.87
CA THR A 135 -3.46 -11.36 0.15
C THR A 135 -4.90 -10.91 0.38
N VAL A 136 -5.08 -9.72 0.94
CA VAL A 136 -6.38 -9.09 1.17
C VAL A 136 -6.51 -7.91 0.20
N ARG A 137 -7.67 -7.80 -0.45
CA ARG A 137 -8.01 -6.68 -1.34
C ARG A 137 -9.09 -5.82 -0.70
N GLY A 138 -9.02 -4.52 -0.87
CA GLY A 138 -10.03 -3.61 -0.35
C GLY A 138 -9.44 -2.29 0.16
N SER A 139 -10.32 -1.38 0.55
CA SER A 139 -9.97 0.00 0.88
C SER A 139 -9.23 0.12 2.21
N THR A 140 -9.80 -0.26 3.32
CA THR A 140 -9.15 -0.23 4.64
C THR A 140 -9.23 -1.62 5.24
N VAL A 141 -8.12 -2.13 5.74
CA VAL A 141 -8.04 -3.40 6.45
C VAL A 141 -7.66 -3.11 7.88
N SER A 142 -8.55 -3.46 8.81
CA SER A 142 -8.36 -3.24 10.24
C SER A 142 -8.59 -4.52 11.04
N ASP A 143 -8.01 -4.57 12.23
CA ASP A 143 -8.05 -5.67 13.18
C ASP A 143 -7.23 -6.88 12.71
N ARG A 144 -7.86 -7.93 12.20
CA ARG A 144 -7.16 -9.14 11.76
C ARG A 144 -6.81 -9.05 10.28
N LEU A 145 -5.51 -8.89 10.00
CA LEU A 145 -4.96 -8.86 8.64
C LEU A 145 -4.79 -10.27 8.07
N ALA A 146 -4.40 -11.23 8.93
CA ALA A 146 -4.15 -12.62 8.52
C ALA A 146 -4.19 -13.59 9.72
N GLU A 147 -4.29 -14.88 9.40
CA GLU A 147 -3.93 -15.98 10.29
C GLU A 147 -2.70 -16.70 9.72
N TRP A 148 -1.68 -16.84 10.55
CA TRP A 148 -0.44 -17.51 10.18
C TRP A 148 -0.30 -18.82 10.94
N ASP A 149 -0.40 -19.94 10.23
CA ASP A 149 -0.17 -21.26 10.79
C ASP A 149 1.34 -21.50 10.94
N THR A 150 1.82 -21.54 12.17
CA THR A 150 3.20 -21.83 12.53
C THR A 150 3.41 -23.25 13.03
N ALA A 151 2.35 -24.05 13.25
CA ALA A 151 2.40 -25.35 13.90
C ALA A 151 3.38 -26.35 13.26
N ARG A 152 3.61 -26.22 11.95
CA ARG A 152 4.52 -27.10 11.20
C ARG A 152 5.86 -26.43 10.86
N LEU A 153 6.10 -25.25 11.39
CA LEU A 153 7.37 -24.55 11.21
C LEU A 153 8.37 -25.03 12.27
N ALA A 154 9.65 -25.09 11.89
CA ALA A 154 10.70 -25.38 12.85
C ALA A 154 10.89 -24.18 13.79
N ASP A 155 11.23 -24.47 15.06
CA ASP A 155 11.51 -23.43 16.05
C ASP A 155 12.65 -22.49 15.61
N GLY A 156 12.55 -21.23 15.97
CA GLY A 156 13.55 -20.20 15.70
C GLY A 156 12.98 -18.90 15.15
N GLU A 157 13.88 -18.04 14.71
CA GLU A 157 13.53 -16.70 14.23
C GLU A 157 12.95 -16.74 12.80
N TYR A 158 11.89 -15.97 12.64
CA TYR A 158 11.23 -15.71 11.34
C TYR A 158 11.06 -14.21 11.14
N GLN A 159 11.14 -13.79 9.91
CA GLN A 159 10.72 -12.46 9.50
C GLN A 159 9.31 -12.51 8.94
N LEU A 160 8.45 -11.66 9.48
CA LEU A 160 7.11 -11.38 8.97
C LEU A 160 7.17 -10.06 8.20
N LYS A 161 6.59 -10.01 7.00
CA LYS A 161 6.55 -8.81 6.17
C LYS A 161 5.13 -8.51 5.71
N LEU A 162 4.69 -7.27 5.92
CA LEU A 162 3.49 -6.69 5.32
C LEU A 162 3.90 -5.81 4.14
N VAL A 163 3.16 -5.91 3.05
CA VAL A 163 3.32 -5.07 1.86
C VAL A 163 1.95 -4.51 1.51
N ALA A 164 1.79 -3.20 1.55
CA ALA A 164 0.58 -2.51 1.14
C ALA A 164 0.83 -1.78 -0.18
N THR A 165 -0.04 -2.02 -1.15
CA THR A 165 0.01 -1.41 -2.48
C THR A 165 -1.28 -0.64 -2.70
N ASP A 166 -1.16 0.59 -3.18
CA ASP A 166 -2.28 1.39 -3.66
C ASP A 166 -2.47 1.27 -5.18
N GLY A 167 -3.60 1.76 -5.67
CA GLY A 167 -3.92 1.80 -7.10
C GLY A 167 -3.35 3.01 -7.83
N SER A 168 -2.63 3.92 -7.16
CA SER A 168 -2.11 5.16 -7.74
C SER A 168 -0.74 4.99 -8.43
N GLY A 169 -0.11 3.80 -8.27
CA GLY A 169 1.23 3.52 -8.78
C GLY A 169 2.36 4.08 -7.91
N GLN A 170 2.07 4.41 -6.66
CA GLN A 170 3.09 4.70 -5.64
C GLN A 170 3.91 3.44 -5.31
N PRO A 171 5.16 3.58 -4.86
CA PRO A 171 5.91 2.45 -4.32
C PRO A 171 5.16 1.81 -3.15
N PRO A 172 5.14 0.47 -3.04
CA PRO A 172 4.52 -0.21 -1.92
C PRO A 172 5.09 0.23 -0.58
N THR A 173 4.24 0.35 0.44
CA THR A 173 4.70 0.50 1.82
C THR A 173 4.97 -0.87 2.42
N GLU A 174 6.19 -1.07 2.92
CA GLU A 174 6.61 -2.33 3.54
C GLU A 174 6.89 -2.16 5.03
N LEU A 175 6.47 -3.13 5.83
CA LEU A 175 6.83 -3.24 7.24
C LEU A 175 7.32 -4.66 7.52
N THR A 176 8.50 -4.79 8.12
CA THR A 176 9.08 -6.09 8.49
C THR A 176 9.23 -6.19 10.01
N ARG A 177 9.00 -7.38 10.57
CA ARG A 177 9.12 -7.67 11.99
C ARG A 177 9.70 -9.06 12.21
N THR A 178 10.59 -9.19 13.17
CA THR A 178 11.11 -10.49 13.65
C THR A 178 10.14 -11.09 14.66
N VAL A 179 9.90 -12.40 14.54
CA VAL A 179 9.03 -13.20 15.39
C VAL A 179 9.76 -14.52 15.69
N ILE A 180 9.61 -15.06 16.88
CA ILE A 180 10.23 -16.33 17.30
C ILE A 180 9.14 -17.40 17.33
N VAL A 181 9.28 -18.44 16.51
CA VAL A 181 8.39 -19.61 16.56
C VAL A 181 8.97 -20.60 17.56
N ASP A 182 8.13 -21.06 18.50
CA ASP A 182 8.45 -22.10 19.46
C ASP A 182 7.25 -23.05 19.60
N ASN A 183 7.35 -24.22 18.96
CA ASN A 183 6.35 -25.27 19.01
C ASN A 183 6.75 -26.42 19.93
N THR A 184 7.93 -26.31 20.57
CA THR A 184 8.45 -27.33 21.46
C THR A 184 7.82 -27.20 22.84
N LEU A 185 7.26 -28.30 23.34
CA LEU A 185 6.70 -28.34 24.70
C LEU A 185 7.81 -28.31 25.74
N PRO A 186 7.62 -27.64 26.89
CA PRO A 186 8.55 -27.71 28.00
C PRO A 186 8.61 -29.14 28.55
N GLN A 187 9.78 -29.56 28.98
CA GLN A 187 9.98 -30.85 29.63
C GLN A 187 9.95 -30.67 31.17
N ALA A 188 9.32 -31.60 31.85
CA ALA A 188 9.27 -31.63 33.30
C ALA A 188 9.42 -33.07 33.77
N GLU A 189 10.28 -33.26 34.77
CA GLU A 189 10.51 -34.55 35.43
C GLU A 189 10.59 -34.34 36.94
N ILE A 190 9.98 -35.25 37.69
CA ILE A 190 10.16 -35.34 39.13
C ILE A 190 11.07 -36.55 39.38
N ALA A 191 12.37 -36.29 39.57
CA ALA A 191 13.36 -37.34 39.76
C ALA A 191 13.27 -37.98 41.16
N SER A 192 12.75 -37.23 42.17
CA SER A 192 12.51 -37.67 43.53
C SER A 192 11.43 -36.81 44.21
N PRO A 193 10.50 -37.37 45.01
CA PRO A 193 10.35 -38.79 45.25
C PRO A 193 9.83 -39.54 44.01
N ARG A 194 10.14 -40.82 43.89
CA ARG A 194 9.59 -41.70 42.84
C ARG A 194 8.16 -42.11 43.18
N ASN A 195 7.44 -42.63 42.22
CA ASN A 195 6.12 -43.20 42.47
C ASN A 195 6.27 -44.31 43.56
N ASP A 196 5.31 -44.28 44.48
CA ASP A 196 5.25 -45.20 45.63
C ASP A 196 6.38 -45.09 46.67
N ASP A 197 7.25 -44.09 46.58
CA ASP A 197 8.23 -43.82 47.63
C ASP A 197 7.52 -43.46 48.94
N GLN A 198 7.87 -44.15 50.05
CA GLN A 198 7.43 -43.78 51.39
C GLN A 198 8.26 -42.60 51.90
N VAL A 199 7.65 -41.45 52.00
CA VAL A 199 8.31 -40.22 52.46
C VAL A 199 7.93 -39.93 53.92
N GLY A 200 8.93 -39.77 54.78
CA GLY A 200 8.72 -39.34 56.15
C GLY A 200 8.60 -37.82 56.27
N GLN A 201 7.92 -37.36 57.30
CA GLN A 201 7.84 -35.94 57.61
C GLN A 201 9.23 -35.43 58.01
N VAL A 202 9.79 -34.46 57.32
CA VAL A 202 11.03 -33.79 57.76
C VAL A 202 10.66 -32.84 58.88
N VAL A 203 11.00 -33.19 60.08
CA VAL A 203 10.95 -32.29 61.25
C VAL A 203 12.28 -31.53 61.28
N VAL A 204 12.20 -30.24 60.88
CA VAL A 204 13.32 -29.32 61.10
C VAL A 204 13.32 -28.97 62.63
N LEU A 205 14.21 -29.58 63.41
CA LEU A 205 14.46 -29.10 64.75
C LEU A 205 15.29 -27.83 64.68
N SER A 206 14.71 -26.74 65.12
CA SER A 206 15.36 -25.45 65.31
C SER A 206 16.30 -25.40 66.44
#